data_91cca51550fd65c4aeefa72625105bd8
#
_entry.id   91cca51550fd65c4aeefa72625105bd8
#
_cell.length_a   1.000
_cell.length_b   1.000
_cell.length_c   1.000
_cell.angle_alpha   90.00
_cell.angle_beta   90.00
_cell.angle_gamma   90.00
#
_symmetry.space_group_name_H-M   'P 1'
#
loop_
_entity.id
_entity.type
_entity.pdbx_description
1 polymer ?
#
loop_
_entity_poly.entity_id
_entity_poly.type
_entity_poly.pdbx_seq_one_letter_code
_entity_poly.pdbx_strand_id
1 'polypeptide(L)'
;MLLFLTIALPMLGGAAMGLMRFSSAKSRGIYVETIVLATSILTWVLLLTRTDTTYVLCHMNSELALAFRVDGMSCIFAGLVSILWPLASLYGFEYMQHEERPNTFFSYYTMSYAVTLAVAFSANLFSLYVFYECLTLITLPLVIHKKDTMSIRAGRKYLTFSISGAALAFIIYYGTTTDFVLGGVLDAEKISGMEELLKFVFLLAFVGFGTKAAVFPMYAWLPAASVAPTPVTALL
;
A
#
# COMPACT_ATOMS: atom_id res chain seq x y z
N MET A 1 6.23 4.51 18.99
CA MET A 1 5.16 3.58 19.44
C MET A 1 3.82 3.87 18.77
N LEU A 2 3.37 5.13 18.70
CA LEU A 2 2.10 5.52 18.07
C LEU A 2 2.03 5.11 16.57
N LEU A 3 3.10 5.32 15.79
CA LEU A 3 3.18 4.96 14.38
C LEU A 3 2.94 3.46 14.14
N PHE A 4 3.54 2.60 14.95
CA PHE A 4 3.30 1.15 14.82
C PHE A 4 1.86 0.77 15.16
N LEU A 5 1.26 1.44 16.16
CA LEU A 5 -0.14 1.22 16.52
C LEU A 5 -1.08 1.63 15.37
N THR A 6 -0.76 2.75 14.68
CA THR A 6 -1.53 3.24 13.54
C THR A 6 -1.57 2.22 12.39
N ILE A 7 -0.49 1.48 12.16
CA ILE A 7 -0.42 0.43 11.14
C ILE A 7 -1.00 -0.90 11.67
N ALA A 8 -0.69 -1.26 12.90
CA ALA A 8 -1.08 -2.55 13.47
C ALA A 8 -2.59 -2.66 13.72
N LEU A 9 -3.25 -1.57 14.12
CA LEU A 9 -4.68 -1.56 14.43
C LEU A 9 -5.55 -2.02 13.24
N PRO A 10 -5.47 -1.41 12.04
CA PRO A 10 -6.25 -1.86 10.90
C PRO A 10 -5.79 -3.22 10.34
N MET A 11 -4.50 -3.57 10.48
CA MET A 11 -3.99 -4.88 10.08
C MET A 11 -4.59 -5.99 10.94
N LEU A 12 -4.48 -5.88 12.27
CA LEU A 12 -5.00 -6.88 13.21
C LEU A 12 -6.53 -6.89 13.22
N GLY A 13 -7.17 -5.72 13.14
CA GLY A 13 -8.62 -5.61 13.07
C GLY A 13 -9.21 -6.24 11.81
N GLY A 14 -8.57 -6.02 10.67
CA GLY A 14 -8.95 -6.67 9.41
C GLY A 14 -8.73 -8.18 9.44
N ALA A 15 -7.60 -8.64 9.97
CA ALA A 15 -7.31 -10.07 10.13
C ALA A 15 -8.30 -10.75 11.10
N ALA A 16 -8.57 -10.14 12.25
CA ALA A 16 -9.54 -10.64 13.22
C ALA A 16 -10.95 -10.76 12.61
N MET A 17 -11.35 -9.78 11.79
CA MET A 17 -12.62 -9.84 11.07
C MET A 17 -12.75 -11.07 10.17
N GLY A 18 -11.67 -11.51 9.54
CA GLY A 18 -11.67 -12.73 8.72
C GLY A 18 -11.99 -13.99 9.51
N LEU A 19 -11.73 -13.98 10.82
CA LEU A 19 -12.01 -15.10 11.74
C LEU A 19 -13.37 -14.97 12.45
N MET A 20 -13.92 -13.76 12.53
CA MET A 20 -15.17 -13.48 13.23
C MET A 20 -16.39 -13.78 12.37
N ARG A 21 -17.47 -14.26 13.01
CA ARG A 21 -18.78 -14.43 12.39
C ARG A 21 -19.71 -13.32 12.89
N PHE A 22 -20.16 -12.47 12.00
CA PHE A 22 -21.09 -11.38 12.34
C PHE A 22 -22.53 -11.83 12.14
N SER A 23 -23.38 -11.53 13.11
CA SER A 23 -24.81 -11.89 13.09
C SER A 23 -25.62 -11.01 12.14
N SER A 24 -25.15 -9.78 11.87
CA SER A 24 -25.83 -8.83 10.98
C SER A 24 -24.87 -7.96 10.20
N ALA A 25 -25.33 -7.43 9.08
CA ALA A 25 -24.60 -6.45 8.27
C ALA A 25 -24.28 -5.17 9.09
N LYS A 26 -25.21 -4.77 9.96
CA LYS A 26 -25.05 -3.58 10.82
C LYS A 26 -23.92 -3.78 11.83
N SER A 27 -23.85 -4.92 12.50
CA SER A 27 -22.78 -5.24 13.47
C SER A 27 -21.42 -5.26 12.80
N ARG A 28 -21.32 -5.85 11.60
CA ARG A 28 -20.12 -5.84 10.78
C ARG A 28 -19.68 -4.42 10.41
N GLY A 29 -20.62 -3.59 9.91
CA GLY A 29 -20.34 -2.20 9.53
C GLY A 29 -19.83 -1.38 10.71
N ILE A 30 -20.46 -1.50 11.88
CA ILE A 30 -20.01 -0.81 13.10
C ILE A 30 -18.58 -1.22 13.48
N TYR A 31 -18.28 -2.52 13.44
CA TYR A 31 -16.93 -3.01 13.75
C TYR A 31 -15.87 -2.43 12.80
N VAL A 32 -16.10 -2.53 11.48
CA VAL A 32 -15.17 -2.01 10.47
C VAL A 32 -14.98 -0.52 10.61
N GLU A 33 -16.08 0.24 10.70
CA GLU A 33 -16.02 1.69 10.78
C GLU A 33 -15.34 2.17 12.07
N THR A 34 -15.55 1.48 13.18
CA THR A 34 -14.86 1.78 14.45
C THR A 34 -13.34 1.64 14.29
N ILE A 35 -12.85 0.57 13.64
CA ILE A 35 -11.41 0.39 13.40
C ILE A 35 -10.87 1.45 12.44
N VAL A 36 -11.59 1.72 11.36
CA VAL A 36 -11.19 2.69 10.34
C VAL A 36 -11.12 4.10 10.95
N LEU A 37 -12.16 4.53 11.67
CA LEU A 37 -12.17 5.84 12.35
C LEU A 37 -11.09 5.94 13.44
N ALA A 38 -10.93 4.91 14.25
CA ALA A 38 -9.86 4.89 15.28
C ALA A 38 -8.48 5.02 14.63
N THR A 39 -8.24 4.30 13.52
CA THR A 39 -7.00 4.42 12.75
C THR A 39 -6.81 5.82 12.19
N SER A 40 -7.86 6.42 11.63
CA SER A 40 -7.82 7.77 11.09
C SER A 40 -7.51 8.81 12.17
N ILE A 41 -8.13 8.70 13.34
CA ILE A 41 -7.85 9.57 14.49
C ILE A 41 -6.39 9.41 14.95
N LEU A 42 -5.91 8.18 15.09
CA LEU A 42 -4.52 7.90 15.45
C LEU A 42 -3.54 8.46 14.40
N THR A 43 -3.88 8.36 13.12
CA THR A 43 -3.10 8.96 12.03
C THR A 43 -3.00 10.48 12.22
N TRP A 44 -4.11 11.16 12.45
CA TRP A 44 -4.11 12.61 12.65
C TRP A 44 -3.35 13.02 13.92
N VAL A 45 -3.51 12.29 15.03
CA VAL A 45 -2.70 12.53 16.24
C VAL A 45 -1.20 12.39 15.93
N LEU A 46 -0.81 11.34 15.19
CA LEU A 46 0.58 11.13 14.78
C LEU A 46 1.10 12.28 13.89
N LEU A 47 0.31 12.75 12.92
CA LEU A 47 0.69 13.83 12.03
C LEU A 47 0.81 15.18 12.74
N LEU A 48 -0.01 15.43 13.75
CA LEU A 48 0.04 16.67 14.55
C LEU A 48 1.17 16.66 15.57
N THR A 49 1.52 15.50 16.11
CA THR A 49 2.58 15.35 17.13
C THR A 49 3.97 15.10 16.54
N ARG A 50 4.18 15.36 15.27
CA ARG A 50 5.40 15.08 14.50
C ARG A 50 6.67 14.96 15.34
N THR A 51 7.33 13.85 15.21
CA THR A 51 8.71 13.67 15.66
C THR A 51 9.55 13.28 14.44
N ASP A 52 10.60 14.04 14.16
CA ASP A 52 11.53 13.77 13.03
C ASP A 52 12.40 12.53 13.29
N THR A 53 11.86 11.56 14.03
CA THR A 53 12.56 10.32 14.36
C THR A 53 12.23 9.24 13.34
N THR A 54 13.27 8.57 12.85
CA THR A 54 13.12 7.38 12.04
C THR A 54 12.98 6.17 12.96
N TYR A 55 11.93 5.40 12.77
CA TYR A 55 11.65 4.18 13.53
C TYR A 55 12.04 2.96 12.71
N VAL A 56 13.05 2.23 13.14
CA VAL A 56 13.48 0.99 12.50
C VAL A 56 12.67 -0.17 13.07
N LEU A 57 11.99 -0.92 12.21
CA LEU A 57 11.23 -2.12 12.57
C LEU A 57 12.16 -3.32 12.71
N CYS A 58 12.99 -3.56 11.70
CA CYS A 58 14.01 -4.61 11.72
C CYS A 58 15.14 -4.28 10.75
N HIS A 59 16.33 -4.75 11.08
CA HIS A 59 17.48 -4.78 10.20
C HIS A 59 17.54 -6.15 9.50
N MET A 60 17.58 -6.15 8.17
CA MET A 60 17.77 -7.38 7.39
C MET A 60 19.26 -7.62 7.10
N ASN A 61 20.01 -6.54 6.96
CA ASN A 61 21.46 -6.55 6.80
C ASN A 61 22.00 -5.23 7.37
N SER A 62 23.35 -5.04 7.39
CA SER A 62 24.00 -3.81 7.85
C SER A 62 23.46 -2.54 7.17
N GLU A 63 22.98 -2.66 5.94
CA GLU A 63 22.52 -1.54 5.12
C GLU A 63 21.01 -1.54 4.85
N LEU A 64 20.34 -2.69 4.94
CA LEU A 64 18.93 -2.87 4.67
C LEU A 64 18.10 -2.89 5.95
N ALA A 65 17.30 -1.89 6.16
CA ALA A 65 16.38 -1.82 7.28
C ALA A 65 14.96 -1.47 6.84
N LEU A 66 13.97 -2.14 7.41
CA LEU A 66 12.59 -1.71 7.33
C LEU A 66 12.39 -0.57 8.33
N ALA A 67 12.18 0.64 7.81
CA ALA A 67 12.10 1.84 8.61
C ALA A 67 10.91 2.71 8.20
N PHE A 68 10.36 3.40 9.19
CA PHE A 68 9.27 4.34 9.04
C PHE A 68 9.65 5.72 9.54
N ARG A 69 9.11 6.75 8.91
CA ARG A 69 9.27 8.16 9.28
C ARG A 69 8.02 8.94 8.97
N VAL A 70 7.74 9.96 9.77
CA VAL A 70 6.69 10.94 9.48
C VAL A 70 7.36 12.19 8.93
N ASP A 71 7.30 12.37 7.62
CA ASP A 71 7.83 13.52 6.90
C ASP A 71 6.71 14.32 6.20
N GLY A 72 7.08 15.36 5.45
CA GLY A 72 6.11 16.18 4.72
C GLY A 72 5.30 15.40 3.68
N MET A 73 5.91 14.41 3.01
CA MET A 73 5.25 13.54 2.05
C MET A 73 4.25 12.63 2.74
N SER A 74 4.67 11.98 3.84
CA SER A 74 3.80 11.16 4.69
C SER A 74 2.58 11.93 5.17
N CYS A 75 2.75 13.21 5.56
CA CYS A 75 1.64 14.04 6.00
C CYS A 75 0.58 14.25 4.94
N ILE A 76 0.99 14.46 3.70
CA ILE A 76 0.05 14.66 2.58
C ILE A 76 -0.69 13.35 2.29
N PHE A 77 0.04 12.26 2.08
CA PHE A 77 -0.56 10.99 1.67
C PHE A 77 -1.34 10.31 2.80
N ALA A 78 -0.78 10.17 3.99
CA ALA A 78 -1.48 9.56 5.11
C ALA A 78 -2.66 10.42 5.57
N GLY A 79 -2.54 11.75 5.54
CA GLY A 79 -3.63 12.67 5.82
C GLY A 79 -4.79 12.50 4.84
N LEU A 80 -4.51 12.49 3.54
CA LEU A 80 -5.53 12.28 2.50
C LEU A 80 -6.22 10.92 2.66
N VAL A 81 -5.44 9.86 2.78
CA VAL A 81 -5.94 8.48 2.92
C VAL A 81 -6.81 8.34 4.18
N SER A 82 -6.41 8.94 5.31
CA SER A 82 -7.16 8.87 6.56
C SER A 82 -8.51 9.61 6.54
N ILE A 83 -8.70 10.55 5.63
CA ILE A 83 -9.99 11.20 5.38
C ILE A 83 -10.85 10.37 4.42
N LEU A 84 -10.25 9.89 3.33
CA LEU A 84 -11.00 9.21 2.28
C LEU A 84 -11.42 7.80 2.65
N TRP A 85 -10.63 7.08 3.47
CA TRP A 85 -10.91 5.68 3.80
C TRP A 85 -12.22 5.48 4.58
N PRO A 86 -12.53 6.26 5.63
CA PRO A 86 -13.85 6.19 6.27
C PRO A 86 -15.01 6.45 5.31
N LEU A 87 -14.89 7.45 4.45
CA LEU A 87 -15.94 7.76 3.47
C LEU A 87 -16.13 6.62 2.46
N ALA A 88 -15.03 6.03 2.00
CA ALA A 88 -15.08 4.89 1.09
C ALA A 88 -15.61 3.62 1.76
N SER A 89 -15.35 3.42 3.06
CA SER A 89 -15.92 2.28 3.82
C SER A 89 -17.45 2.42 3.99
N LEU A 90 -17.95 3.62 4.26
CA LEU A 90 -19.40 3.90 4.31
C LEU A 90 -20.08 3.59 2.97
N TYR A 91 -19.49 4.01 1.85
CA TYR A 91 -19.96 3.64 0.52
C TYR A 91 -19.93 2.12 0.32
N GLY A 92 -18.83 1.49 0.76
CA GLY A 92 -18.65 0.04 0.67
C GLY A 92 -19.71 -0.75 1.43
N PHE A 93 -20.22 -0.24 2.57
CA PHE A 93 -21.29 -0.93 3.33
C PHE A 93 -22.56 -1.05 2.53
N GLU A 94 -22.97 0.00 1.85
CA GLU A 94 -24.17 -0.04 1.01
C GLU A 94 -23.96 -0.95 -0.21
N TYR A 95 -22.82 -0.79 -0.90
CA TYR A 95 -22.49 -1.60 -2.07
C TYR A 95 -22.48 -3.10 -1.77
N MET A 96 -21.84 -3.50 -0.67
CA MET A 96 -21.66 -4.90 -0.29
C MET A 96 -22.90 -5.57 0.33
N GLN A 97 -24.03 -4.86 0.48
CA GLN A 97 -25.30 -5.49 0.85
C GLN A 97 -25.83 -6.43 -0.24
N HIS A 98 -25.48 -6.13 -1.50
CA HIS A 98 -25.93 -6.85 -2.69
C HIS A 98 -24.89 -7.83 -3.25
N GLU A 99 -23.72 -7.92 -2.60
CA GLU A 99 -22.61 -8.75 -3.05
C GLU A 99 -22.33 -9.91 -2.09
N GLU A 100 -21.73 -10.98 -2.59
CA GLU A 100 -21.37 -12.14 -1.79
C GLU A 100 -20.12 -11.89 -0.92
N ARG A 101 -20.02 -12.66 0.19
CA ARG A 101 -18.83 -12.71 1.07
C ARG A 101 -18.35 -11.35 1.61
N PRO A 102 -19.24 -10.51 2.14
CA PRO A 102 -18.86 -9.18 2.61
C PRO A 102 -17.84 -9.20 3.75
N ASN A 103 -17.77 -10.25 4.59
CA ASN A 103 -16.77 -10.36 5.65
C ASN A 103 -15.35 -10.47 5.08
N THR A 104 -15.17 -11.31 4.06
CA THR A 104 -13.88 -11.46 3.37
C THR A 104 -13.47 -10.15 2.69
N PHE A 105 -14.42 -9.47 2.07
CA PHE A 105 -14.19 -8.17 1.44
C PHE A 105 -13.65 -7.16 2.46
N PHE A 106 -14.40 -6.89 3.52
CA PHE A 106 -13.99 -5.88 4.51
C PHE A 106 -12.76 -6.27 5.31
N SER A 107 -12.47 -7.57 5.49
CA SER A 107 -11.22 -8.03 6.07
C SER A 107 -10.03 -7.54 5.25
N TYR A 108 -9.97 -7.86 3.97
CA TYR A 108 -8.87 -7.41 3.09
C TYR A 108 -8.89 -5.90 2.84
N TYR A 109 -10.08 -5.29 2.79
CA TYR A 109 -10.22 -3.85 2.62
C TYR A 109 -9.62 -3.08 3.82
N THR A 110 -9.87 -3.54 5.04
CA THR A 110 -9.29 -2.94 6.26
C THR A 110 -7.79 -3.21 6.37
N MET A 111 -7.32 -4.41 6.02
CA MET A 111 -5.89 -4.70 5.96
C MET A 111 -5.17 -3.86 4.91
N SER A 112 -5.79 -3.59 3.75
CA SER A 112 -5.18 -2.74 2.73
C SER A 112 -5.00 -1.30 3.21
N TYR A 113 -5.87 -0.79 4.08
CA TYR A 113 -5.67 0.51 4.75
C TYR A 113 -4.38 0.54 5.57
N ALA A 114 -4.13 -0.52 6.36
CA ALA A 114 -2.89 -0.65 7.13
C ALA A 114 -1.64 -0.55 6.24
N VAL A 115 -1.63 -1.29 5.14
CA VAL A 115 -0.48 -1.35 4.24
C VAL A 115 -0.32 -0.04 3.45
N THR A 116 -1.42 0.61 3.08
CA THR A 116 -1.37 1.93 2.44
C THR A 116 -0.74 2.97 3.36
N LEU A 117 -1.07 2.95 4.66
CA LEU A 117 -0.39 3.79 5.66
C LEU A 117 1.09 3.42 5.82
N ALA A 118 1.43 2.11 5.80
CA ALA A 118 2.82 1.67 5.86
C ALA A 118 3.64 2.15 4.65
N VAL A 119 3.06 2.16 3.44
CA VAL A 119 3.65 2.77 2.24
C VAL A 119 3.88 4.26 2.45
N ALA A 120 2.87 4.99 2.96
CA ALA A 120 2.95 6.43 3.18
C ALA A 120 4.00 6.83 4.23
N PHE A 121 4.25 5.98 5.22
CA PHE A 121 5.25 6.22 6.27
C PHE A 121 6.61 5.59 5.99
N SER A 122 6.84 4.97 4.85
CA SER A 122 8.11 4.34 4.52
C SER A 122 9.25 5.36 4.51
N ALA A 123 10.31 5.10 5.30
CA ALA A 123 11.44 6.03 5.47
C ALA A 123 12.51 5.88 4.38
N ASN A 124 12.56 4.75 3.71
CA ASN A 124 13.51 4.44 2.65
C ASN A 124 12.86 3.65 1.52
N LEU A 125 13.55 3.58 0.39
CA LEU A 125 13.03 2.93 -0.82
C LEU A 125 12.82 1.43 -0.64
N PHE A 126 13.63 0.78 0.20
CA PHE A 126 13.47 -0.63 0.51
C PHE A 126 12.16 -0.89 1.27
N SER A 127 11.85 -0.11 2.30
CA SER A 127 10.58 -0.18 3.02
C SER A 127 9.40 0.10 2.10
N LEU A 128 9.53 1.15 1.26
CA LEU A 128 8.52 1.48 0.25
C LEU A 128 8.26 0.28 -0.68
N TYR A 129 9.31 -0.35 -1.20
CA TYR A 129 9.19 -1.51 -2.08
C TYR A 129 8.47 -2.67 -1.38
N VAL A 130 8.88 -3.03 -0.17
CA VAL A 130 8.30 -4.16 0.57
C VAL A 130 6.80 -3.93 0.82
N PHE A 131 6.41 -2.75 1.32
CA PHE A 131 5.00 -2.47 1.59
C PHE A 131 4.18 -2.24 0.33
N TYR A 132 4.78 -1.76 -0.75
CA TYR A 132 4.18 -1.68 -2.06
C TYR A 132 3.81 -3.06 -2.62
N GLU A 133 4.69 -4.07 -2.46
CA GLU A 133 4.39 -5.45 -2.82
C GLU A 133 3.35 -6.09 -1.87
N CYS A 134 3.46 -5.83 -0.57
CA CYS A 134 2.42 -6.25 0.38
C CYS A 134 1.04 -5.70 0.00
N LEU A 135 0.98 -4.45 -0.46
CA LEU A 135 -0.28 -3.84 -0.93
C LEU A 135 -0.84 -4.60 -2.14
N THR A 136 0.00 -4.96 -3.11
CA THR A 136 -0.40 -5.77 -4.26
C THR A 136 -1.00 -7.12 -3.82
N LEU A 137 -0.35 -7.81 -2.88
CA LEU A 137 -0.81 -9.11 -2.39
C LEU A 137 -2.11 -9.03 -1.60
N ILE A 138 -2.27 -8.00 -0.76
CA ILE A 138 -3.49 -7.81 0.04
C ILE A 138 -4.68 -7.34 -0.80
N THR A 139 -4.45 -6.56 -1.85
CA THR A 139 -5.53 -6.11 -2.75
C THR A 139 -5.92 -7.16 -3.79
N LEU A 140 -5.07 -8.14 -4.08
CA LEU A 140 -5.37 -9.22 -5.03
C LEU A 140 -6.68 -9.96 -4.72
N PRO A 141 -6.96 -10.41 -3.46
CA PRO A 141 -8.24 -11.05 -3.12
C PRO A 141 -9.46 -10.15 -3.34
N LEU A 142 -9.30 -8.83 -3.26
CA LEU A 142 -10.35 -7.87 -3.57
C LEU A 142 -10.62 -7.81 -5.08
N VAL A 143 -9.57 -7.82 -5.92
CA VAL A 143 -9.71 -7.87 -7.38
C VAL A 143 -10.39 -9.15 -7.84
N ILE A 144 -10.05 -10.30 -7.24
CA ILE A 144 -10.64 -11.60 -7.58
C ILE A 144 -11.87 -11.94 -6.72
N HIS A 145 -12.51 -10.95 -6.10
CA HIS A 145 -13.60 -11.16 -5.13
C HIS A 145 -14.73 -12.04 -5.66
N LYS A 146 -15.17 -11.81 -6.90
CA LYS A 146 -16.24 -12.57 -7.55
C LYS A 146 -15.88 -14.03 -7.87
N LYS A 147 -14.59 -14.35 -7.92
CA LYS A 147 -14.04 -15.69 -8.22
C LYS A 147 -14.54 -16.32 -9.55
N ASP A 148 -15.08 -15.53 -10.45
CA ASP A 148 -15.40 -15.95 -11.80
C ASP A 148 -14.16 -15.98 -12.70
N THR A 149 -14.29 -16.55 -13.89
CA THR A 149 -13.15 -16.68 -14.84
C THR A 149 -12.61 -15.33 -15.28
N MET A 150 -13.46 -14.30 -15.28
CA MET A 150 -13.08 -12.95 -15.68
C MET A 150 -12.26 -12.26 -14.57
N SER A 151 -12.71 -12.32 -13.32
CA SER A 151 -11.98 -11.74 -12.18
C SER A 151 -10.66 -12.45 -11.92
N ILE A 152 -10.57 -13.78 -12.13
CA ILE A 152 -9.31 -14.52 -12.02
C ILE A 152 -8.32 -14.10 -13.11
N ARG A 153 -8.76 -13.90 -14.35
CA ARG A 153 -7.90 -13.37 -15.43
C ARG A 153 -7.44 -11.96 -15.13
N ALA A 154 -8.34 -11.12 -14.63
CA ALA A 154 -8.04 -9.76 -14.21
C ALA A 154 -6.99 -9.73 -13.08
N GLY A 155 -7.17 -10.57 -12.05
CA GLY A 155 -6.23 -10.70 -10.95
C GLY A 155 -4.85 -11.18 -11.38
N ARG A 156 -4.77 -12.15 -12.30
CA ARG A 156 -3.48 -12.58 -12.89
C ARG A 156 -2.79 -11.43 -13.63
N LYS A 157 -3.53 -10.69 -14.45
CA LYS A 157 -2.99 -9.54 -15.18
C LYS A 157 -2.53 -8.46 -14.22
N TYR A 158 -3.34 -8.11 -13.22
CA TYR A 158 -2.98 -7.17 -12.15
C TYR A 158 -1.68 -7.58 -11.45
N LEU A 159 -1.59 -8.84 -11.00
CA LEU A 159 -0.43 -9.37 -10.30
C LEU A 159 0.83 -9.34 -11.18
N THR A 160 0.73 -9.80 -12.44
CA THR A 160 1.86 -9.82 -13.36
C THR A 160 2.41 -8.42 -13.59
N PHE A 161 1.56 -7.44 -13.89
CA PHE A 161 2.01 -6.06 -14.13
C PHE A 161 2.60 -5.44 -12.86
N SER A 162 1.94 -5.59 -11.70
CA SER A 162 2.39 -4.98 -10.45
C SER A 162 3.73 -5.55 -10.00
N ILE A 163 3.88 -6.89 -9.96
CA ILE A 163 5.14 -7.53 -9.52
C ILE A 163 6.27 -7.29 -10.54
N SER A 164 5.99 -7.38 -11.86
CA SER A 164 7.02 -7.12 -12.86
C SER A 164 7.52 -5.68 -12.80
N GLY A 165 6.63 -4.72 -12.62
CA GLY A 165 7.01 -3.31 -12.48
C GLY A 165 7.85 -3.06 -11.23
N ALA A 166 7.43 -3.57 -10.10
CA ALA A 166 8.17 -3.42 -8.84
C ALA A 166 9.51 -4.18 -8.87
N ALA A 167 9.54 -5.40 -9.44
CA ALA A 167 10.78 -6.16 -9.61
C ALA A 167 11.77 -5.42 -10.51
N LEU A 168 11.30 -4.78 -11.58
CA LEU A 168 12.14 -3.96 -12.44
C LEU A 168 12.78 -2.81 -11.65
N ALA A 169 11.99 -2.07 -10.88
CA ALA A 169 12.49 -0.99 -10.04
C ALA A 169 13.50 -1.50 -8.98
N PHE A 170 13.27 -2.67 -8.40
CA PHE A 170 14.13 -3.26 -7.37
C PHE A 170 15.43 -3.84 -7.92
N ILE A 171 15.41 -4.58 -9.03
CA ILE A 171 16.60 -5.18 -9.66
C ILE A 171 17.60 -4.10 -10.05
N ILE A 172 17.12 -3.01 -10.62
CA ILE A 172 17.96 -1.91 -11.06
C ILE A 172 18.55 -1.19 -9.85
N TYR A 173 17.73 -0.97 -8.83
CA TYR A 173 18.15 -0.41 -7.58
C TYR A 173 19.25 -1.23 -6.91
N TYR A 174 19.09 -2.55 -6.81
CA TYR A 174 20.07 -3.44 -6.18
C TYR A 174 21.32 -3.65 -7.05
N GLY A 175 21.17 -3.71 -8.37
CA GLY A 175 22.27 -3.98 -9.31
C GLY A 175 23.21 -2.81 -9.53
N THR A 176 22.76 -1.58 -9.26
CA THR A 176 23.55 -0.37 -9.56
C THR A 176 24.02 0.39 -8.33
N THR A 177 23.52 0.09 -7.13
CA THR A 177 23.60 1.02 -6.00
C THR A 177 23.76 0.36 -4.65
N THR A 178 24.62 -0.64 -4.48
CA THR A 178 24.92 -1.17 -3.14
C THR A 178 25.36 -0.06 -2.17
N ASP A 179 25.90 1.06 -2.66
CA ASP A 179 26.33 2.20 -1.84
C ASP A 179 25.44 3.45 -1.95
N PHE A 180 24.51 3.51 -2.92
CA PHE A 180 23.97 4.81 -3.37
C PHE A 180 22.62 5.23 -2.81
N VAL A 181 21.71 4.34 -2.50
CA VAL A 181 20.28 4.75 -2.33
C VAL A 181 19.61 4.17 -1.10
N LEU A 182 20.24 3.28 -0.38
CA LEU A 182 19.62 2.61 0.78
C LEU A 182 19.50 3.52 2.01
N GLY A 183 20.32 4.56 2.10
CA GLY A 183 20.39 5.48 3.25
C GLY A 183 19.73 6.84 3.09
N GLY A 184 19.17 7.17 1.93
CA GLY A 184 18.33 8.37 1.77
C GLY A 184 19.02 9.68 1.38
N VAL A 185 20.33 9.73 1.19
CA VAL A 185 21.00 10.93 0.68
C VAL A 185 21.94 10.55 -0.47
N LEU A 186 21.68 11.11 -1.65
CA LEU A 186 22.58 11.03 -2.80
C LEU A 186 23.84 11.86 -2.49
N ASP A 187 24.97 11.19 -2.34
CA ASP A 187 26.25 11.85 -2.16
C ASP A 187 26.78 12.34 -3.53
N ALA A 188 26.81 13.64 -3.73
CA ALA A 188 27.18 14.26 -5.00
C ALA A 188 28.59 13.89 -5.48
N GLU A 189 29.52 13.60 -4.56
CA GLU A 189 30.89 13.18 -4.93
C GLU A 189 30.92 11.75 -5.51
N LYS A 190 30.08 10.86 -5.03
CA LYS A 190 29.97 9.48 -5.54
C LYS A 190 29.25 9.38 -6.89
N ILE A 191 28.51 10.41 -7.26
CA ILE A 191 27.70 10.47 -8.49
C ILE A 191 28.50 10.99 -9.67
N SER A 192 29.59 11.73 -9.45
CA SER A 192 30.39 12.33 -10.52
C SER A 192 30.97 11.25 -11.43
N GLY A 193 30.59 11.26 -12.70
CA GLY A 193 31.00 10.27 -13.72
C GLY A 193 30.03 9.16 -14.00
N MET A 194 28.90 9.05 -13.25
CA MET A 194 27.85 8.03 -13.45
C MET A 194 26.50 8.61 -13.95
N GLU A 195 26.50 9.84 -14.44
CA GLU A 195 25.27 10.57 -14.78
C GLU A 195 24.36 9.82 -15.77
N GLU A 196 24.92 9.19 -16.79
CA GLU A 196 24.14 8.44 -17.78
C GLU A 196 23.54 7.16 -17.18
N LEU A 197 24.29 6.46 -16.33
CA LEU A 197 23.78 5.30 -15.61
C LEU A 197 22.63 5.68 -14.67
N LEU A 198 22.77 6.79 -13.94
CA LEU A 198 21.74 7.29 -13.03
C LEU A 198 20.46 7.72 -13.76
N LYS A 199 20.57 8.36 -14.93
CA LYS A 199 19.42 8.68 -15.79
C LYS A 199 18.68 7.41 -16.20
N PHE A 200 19.42 6.38 -16.60
CA PHE A 200 18.84 5.10 -17.01
C PHE A 200 18.16 4.39 -15.84
N VAL A 201 18.80 4.34 -14.66
CA VAL A 201 18.24 3.78 -13.41
C VAL A 201 16.98 4.52 -13.00
N PHE A 202 17.00 5.86 -13.03
CA PHE A 202 15.85 6.69 -12.72
C PHE A 202 14.68 6.39 -13.68
N LEU A 203 14.95 6.32 -14.99
CA LEU A 203 13.91 6.03 -15.99
C LEU A 203 13.27 4.66 -15.74
N LEU A 204 14.07 3.64 -15.44
CA LEU A 204 13.56 2.30 -15.18
C LEU A 204 12.79 2.22 -13.85
N ALA A 205 13.26 2.88 -12.80
CA ALA A 205 12.54 3.01 -11.55
C ALA A 205 11.20 3.75 -11.74
N PHE A 206 11.21 4.84 -12.51
CA PHE A 206 10.01 5.59 -12.85
C PHE A 206 9.00 4.73 -13.61
N VAL A 207 9.44 3.97 -14.61
CA VAL A 207 8.58 3.03 -15.36
C VAL A 207 8.07 1.92 -14.42
N GLY A 208 8.95 1.36 -13.58
CA GLY A 208 8.62 0.29 -12.64
C GLY A 208 7.54 0.70 -11.64
N PHE A 209 7.72 1.80 -10.92
CA PHE A 209 6.72 2.33 -9.99
C PHE A 209 5.51 2.91 -10.73
N GLY A 210 5.72 3.54 -11.90
CA GLY A 210 4.69 4.07 -12.76
C GLY A 210 3.72 3.01 -13.31
N THR A 211 4.12 1.74 -13.33
CA THR A 211 3.24 0.64 -13.71
C THR A 211 1.99 0.58 -12.80
N LYS A 212 2.14 0.77 -11.50
CA LYS A 212 1.00 0.77 -10.57
C LYS A 212 0.16 2.05 -10.67
N ALA A 213 0.77 3.16 -11.03
CA ALA A 213 0.06 4.39 -11.38
C ALA A 213 -0.60 4.34 -12.76
N ALA A 214 -0.56 3.19 -13.43
CA ALA A 214 -1.11 2.98 -14.77
C ALA A 214 -0.61 3.99 -15.82
N VAL A 215 0.67 4.38 -15.73
CA VAL A 215 1.31 5.28 -16.70
C VAL A 215 1.47 4.55 -18.03
N PHE A 216 1.19 5.26 -19.14
CA PHE A 216 1.41 4.72 -20.48
C PHE A 216 2.88 4.29 -20.67
N PRO A 217 3.14 3.12 -21.24
CA PRO A 217 2.23 2.14 -21.85
C PRO A 217 1.73 1.03 -20.90
N MET A 218 2.05 1.08 -19.59
CA MET A 218 1.81 0.00 -18.62
C MET A 218 0.41 0.02 -17.98
N TYR A 219 -0.55 0.77 -18.55
CA TYR A 219 -1.90 0.96 -17.98
C TYR A 219 -2.86 -0.22 -18.20
N ALA A 220 -2.51 -1.21 -19.03
CA ALA A 220 -3.45 -2.24 -19.50
C ALA A 220 -4.02 -3.14 -18.38
N TRP A 221 -3.43 -3.14 -17.19
CA TRP A 221 -3.95 -3.88 -16.05
C TRP A 221 -5.14 -3.18 -15.38
N LEU A 222 -5.19 -1.84 -15.36
CA LEU A 222 -6.21 -1.06 -14.63
C LEU A 222 -7.62 -1.28 -15.20
N PRO A 223 -7.89 -1.17 -16.51
CA PRO A 223 -9.20 -1.53 -17.06
C PRO A 223 -9.57 -3.00 -16.83
N ALA A 224 -8.58 -3.91 -16.81
CA ALA A 224 -8.84 -5.31 -16.53
C ALA A 224 -9.22 -5.52 -15.04
N ALA A 225 -8.55 -4.84 -14.12
CA ALA A 225 -8.84 -4.91 -12.68
C ALA A 225 -10.18 -4.25 -12.30
N SER A 226 -10.75 -3.40 -13.15
CA SER A 226 -12.07 -2.76 -12.94
C SER A 226 -13.27 -3.73 -12.93
N VAL A 227 -13.05 -5.03 -13.13
CA VAL A 227 -14.02 -6.10 -12.84
C VAL A 227 -14.27 -6.25 -11.32
N ALA A 228 -13.35 -5.76 -10.50
CA ALA A 228 -13.48 -5.72 -9.05
C ALA A 228 -14.72 -4.90 -8.61
N PRO A 229 -15.25 -5.14 -7.40
CA PRO A 229 -16.28 -4.28 -6.81
C PRO A 229 -15.88 -2.80 -6.86
N THR A 230 -16.84 -1.92 -7.12
CA THR A 230 -16.58 -0.47 -7.32
C THR A 230 -15.74 0.17 -6.19
N PRO A 231 -15.96 -0.16 -4.88
CA PRO A 231 -15.13 0.39 -3.81
C PRO A 231 -13.64 0.01 -3.94
N VAL A 232 -13.34 -1.15 -4.54
CA VAL A 232 -11.95 -1.59 -4.80
C VAL A 232 -11.36 -0.87 -5.99
N THR A 233 -12.15 -0.67 -7.05
CA THR A 233 -11.67 0.07 -8.24
C THR A 233 -11.28 1.51 -7.88
N ALA A 234 -11.95 2.10 -6.90
CA ALA A 234 -11.60 3.42 -6.37
C ALA A 234 -10.33 3.41 -5.49
N LEU A 235 -9.94 2.24 -4.98
CA LEU A 235 -8.73 2.05 -4.16
C LEU A 235 -7.48 1.76 -5.02
N LEU A 236 -7.64 1.08 -6.17
CA LEU A 236 -6.56 0.67 -7.08
C LEU A 236 -6.03 1.85 -7.89
#